data_6d4d7ad8b41666e08c8b774fb87b37e6
#
_entry.id   6d4d7ad8b41666e08c8b774fb87b37e6
#
_cell.length_a   1.000
_cell.length_b   1.000
_cell.length_c   1.000
_cell.angle_alpha   90.00
_cell.angle_beta   90.00
_cell.angle_gamma   90.00
#
_symmetry.space_group_name_H-M   'P 1'
#
loop_
_entity.id
_entity.type
_entity.pdbx_description
1 polymer ?
#
loop_
_entity_poly.entity_id
_entity_poly.type
_entity_poly.pdbx_seq_one_letter_code
_entity_poly.pdbx_strand_id
1 'polypeptide(L)'
;MKKRIIRGLLFCLLLCSLSVTAFAGEKEKHPYSVAVNLTENIVTVYEKDEKGDYTVPVKAFLCSGGESTPEGTFQTIEKYDWRYLFGDVWGQYATRITGHYLFHSVPYFEKDKSTLEYEEYNKLGTTASMGCIRLTVKDAKWIYDNCPVGTTVSMYRGDVKEPLQPEAVQKINVNDTVKRGWDPTDPDAKNPWRKGKLREMQVQPSWLEKTIPVYDENGTYYVSAKDGEDLFSRMGAKLELPEDAVKADEVTVFSEGKEYLLNCRMKDGTVYYKLRDVAAMAETEMVWKKELKEIDISKGEETVTLSRALQVKEAVSLPVKIASLFLG
;
A
#
# COMPACT_ATOMS: atom_id res chain seq x y z
N MET A 1 84.44 -21.16 -29.46
CA MET A 1 83.86 -20.11 -28.62
C MET A 1 82.47 -19.82 -29.18
N LYS A 2 81.39 -20.45 -28.59
CA LYS A 2 80.06 -20.43 -29.12
C LYS A 2 79.19 -19.54 -28.20
N LYS A 3 78.65 -18.44 -28.73
CA LYS A 3 77.68 -17.60 -28.05
C LYS A 3 76.33 -18.30 -28.13
N ARG A 4 75.75 -18.63 -26.99
CA ARG A 4 74.36 -19.07 -26.90
C ARG A 4 73.45 -17.84 -26.71
N ILE A 5 72.54 -17.62 -27.67
CA ILE A 5 71.50 -16.62 -27.63
C ILE A 5 70.35 -17.27 -26.93
N ILE A 6 69.99 -16.74 -25.74
CA ILE A 6 68.78 -17.10 -25.03
C ILE A 6 67.62 -16.19 -25.57
N ARG A 7 66.70 -16.80 -26.29
CA ARG A 7 65.43 -16.15 -26.66
C ARG A 7 64.47 -16.15 -25.47
N GLY A 8 64.34 -15.02 -24.86
CA GLY A 8 63.24 -14.80 -23.87
C GLY A 8 61.93 -14.67 -24.59
N LEU A 9 61.01 -15.61 -24.32
CA LEU A 9 59.59 -15.49 -24.72
C LEU A 9 58.94 -14.45 -23.81
N LEU A 10 58.61 -13.29 -24.37
CA LEU A 10 57.77 -12.30 -23.71
C LEU A 10 56.32 -12.77 -23.84
N PHE A 11 55.78 -13.34 -22.76
CA PHE A 11 54.37 -13.72 -22.68
C PHE A 11 53.57 -12.45 -22.35
N CYS A 12 53.02 -11.78 -23.35
CA CYS A 12 52.04 -10.71 -23.17
C CYS A 12 50.73 -11.31 -22.63
N LEU A 13 50.58 -11.27 -21.32
CA LEU A 13 49.26 -11.44 -20.69
C LEU A 13 48.36 -10.23 -21.03
N LEU A 14 47.58 -10.40 -22.06
CA LEU A 14 46.47 -9.46 -22.37
C LEU A 14 45.39 -9.65 -21.30
N LEU A 15 45.47 -8.87 -20.23
CA LEU A 15 44.35 -8.70 -19.28
C LEU A 15 43.22 -8.00 -20.01
N CYS A 16 42.31 -8.77 -20.61
CA CYS A 16 40.99 -8.27 -20.96
C CYS A 16 40.26 -7.90 -19.66
N SER A 17 40.41 -6.65 -19.24
CA SER A 17 39.49 -6.04 -18.28
C SER A 17 38.11 -5.96 -18.96
N LEU A 18 37.28 -6.95 -18.70
CA LEU A 18 35.86 -6.87 -18.92
C LEU A 18 35.33 -5.75 -18.00
N SER A 19 35.31 -4.53 -18.52
CA SER A 19 34.55 -3.45 -17.95
C SER A 19 33.08 -3.87 -18.06
N VAL A 20 32.56 -4.47 -17.00
CA VAL A 20 31.10 -4.55 -16.81
C VAL A 20 30.66 -3.10 -16.61
N THR A 21 30.33 -2.42 -17.72
CA THR A 21 29.52 -1.22 -17.64
C THR A 21 28.20 -1.66 -17.08
N ALA A 22 27.98 -1.41 -15.80
CA ALA A 22 26.64 -1.41 -15.23
C ALA A 22 25.86 -0.40 -16.09
N PHE A 23 25.03 -0.91 -16.99
CA PHE A 23 23.97 -0.13 -17.57
C PHE A 23 23.05 0.26 -16.40
N ALA A 24 23.32 1.42 -15.80
CA ALA A 24 22.26 2.14 -15.13
C ALA A 24 21.24 2.42 -16.24
N GLY A 25 20.19 1.58 -16.30
CA GLY A 25 19.16 1.68 -17.32
C GLY A 25 18.67 3.12 -17.32
N GLU A 26 18.72 3.77 -18.43
CA GLU A 26 18.15 5.10 -18.61
C GLU A 26 16.67 4.98 -18.17
N LYS A 27 16.30 5.71 -17.11
CA LYS A 27 14.96 5.59 -16.51
C LYS A 27 13.96 5.88 -17.62
N GLU A 28 13.12 4.91 -17.94
CA GLU A 28 12.19 5.02 -19.05
C GLU A 28 11.37 6.30 -18.92
N LYS A 29 11.27 7.09 -20.01
CA LYS A 29 10.64 8.42 -19.98
C LYS A 29 9.16 8.33 -19.58
N HIS A 30 8.48 7.26 -20.00
CA HIS A 30 7.07 7.00 -19.67
C HIS A 30 6.92 5.53 -19.29
N PRO A 31 7.14 5.17 -18.02
CA PRO A 31 7.08 3.78 -17.58
C PRO A 31 5.66 3.23 -17.57
N TYR A 32 4.65 4.11 -17.52
CA TYR A 32 3.24 3.73 -17.38
C TYR A 32 2.35 4.37 -18.44
N SER A 33 1.20 3.70 -18.72
CA SER A 33 -0.01 4.32 -19.24
C SER A 33 -1.15 4.16 -18.24
N VAL A 34 -2.17 5.00 -18.34
CA VAL A 34 -3.30 5.01 -17.41
C VAL A 34 -4.60 4.86 -18.19
N ALA A 35 -5.45 3.94 -17.79
CA ALA A 35 -6.80 3.78 -18.30
C ALA A 35 -7.82 4.17 -17.22
N VAL A 36 -8.88 4.87 -17.61
CA VAL A 36 -9.96 5.28 -16.69
C VAL A 36 -11.27 4.74 -17.23
N ASN A 37 -11.83 3.75 -16.56
CA ASN A 37 -13.18 3.28 -16.81
C ASN A 37 -14.17 4.15 -16.03
N LEU A 38 -14.88 5.02 -16.73
CA LEU A 38 -15.82 5.97 -16.15
C LEU A 38 -17.16 5.32 -15.73
N THR A 39 -17.47 4.12 -16.24
CA THR A 39 -18.62 3.34 -15.83
C THR A 39 -18.40 2.70 -14.48
N GLU A 40 -17.25 2.01 -14.33
CA GLU A 40 -16.87 1.31 -13.09
C GLU A 40 -16.23 2.23 -12.06
N ASN A 41 -15.87 3.47 -12.45
CA ASN A 41 -15.09 4.42 -11.63
C ASN A 41 -13.77 3.81 -11.13
N ILE A 42 -13.03 3.17 -12.05
CA ILE A 42 -11.75 2.54 -11.79
C ILE A 42 -10.68 3.14 -12.71
N VAL A 43 -9.53 3.44 -12.11
CA VAL A 43 -8.30 3.78 -12.82
C VAL A 43 -7.39 2.55 -12.80
N THR A 44 -6.98 2.07 -13.96
CA THR A 44 -5.99 0.98 -14.11
C THR A 44 -4.71 1.51 -14.71
N VAL A 45 -3.58 1.16 -14.09
CA VAL A 45 -2.24 1.53 -14.55
C VAL A 45 -1.60 0.32 -15.22
N TYR A 46 -0.99 0.55 -16.37
CA TYR A 46 -0.34 -0.47 -17.18
C TYR A 46 1.15 -0.17 -17.36
N GLU A 47 1.97 -1.20 -17.22
CA GLU A 47 3.35 -1.23 -17.67
C GLU A 47 3.46 -1.82 -19.08
N LYS A 48 4.64 -1.66 -19.68
CA LYS A 48 4.95 -2.26 -20.98
C LYS A 48 5.24 -3.75 -20.82
N ASP A 49 4.74 -4.50 -21.80
CA ASP A 49 5.15 -5.88 -22.00
C ASP A 49 6.51 -5.99 -22.74
N GLU A 50 6.94 -7.21 -23.02
CA GLU A 50 8.20 -7.49 -23.75
C GLU A 50 8.24 -6.90 -25.17
N LYS A 51 7.11 -6.53 -25.75
CA LYS A 51 6.99 -5.91 -27.07
C LYS A 51 7.02 -4.37 -27.00
N GLY A 52 6.94 -3.82 -25.79
CA GLY A 52 6.88 -2.39 -25.54
C GLY A 52 5.46 -1.82 -25.54
N ASP A 53 4.42 -2.65 -25.55
CA ASP A 53 3.03 -2.25 -25.51
C ASP A 53 2.52 -2.20 -24.06
N TYR A 54 1.72 -1.19 -23.69
CA TYR A 54 1.17 -1.06 -22.35
C TYR A 54 0.00 -2.03 -22.11
N THR A 55 0.31 -3.27 -21.82
CA THR A 55 -0.66 -4.36 -21.67
C THR A 55 -0.62 -5.04 -20.31
N VAL A 56 0.40 -4.80 -19.48
CA VAL A 56 0.56 -5.43 -18.17
C VAL A 56 -0.09 -4.57 -17.09
N PRO A 57 -1.25 -4.96 -16.52
CA PRO A 57 -1.89 -4.18 -15.46
C PRO A 57 -1.13 -4.36 -14.15
N VAL A 58 -0.74 -3.25 -13.52
CA VAL A 58 0.08 -3.25 -12.30
C VAL A 58 -0.58 -2.61 -11.08
N LYS A 59 -1.55 -1.70 -11.29
CA LYS A 59 -2.32 -1.07 -10.21
C LYS A 59 -3.74 -0.78 -10.64
N ALA A 60 -4.65 -0.79 -9.65
CA ALA A 60 -6.00 -0.27 -9.80
C ALA A 60 -6.34 0.67 -8.65
N PHE A 61 -7.02 1.77 -8.95
CA PHE A 61 -7.46 2.78 -7.98
C PHE A 61 -8.95 3.02 -8.11
N LEU A 62 -9.66 3.10 -7.00
CA LEU A 62 -11.04 3.54 -6.99
C LEU A 62 -11.08 5.05 -7.22
N CYS A 63 -11.90 5.51 -8.16
CA CYS A 63 -11.98 6.93 -8.49
C CYS A 63 -13.43 7.42 -8.51
N SER A 64 -13.63 8.70 -8.75
CA SER A 64 -14.91 9.30 -9.13
C SER A 64 -14.69 10.21 -10.33
N GLY A 65 -15.26 9.82 -11.47
CA GLY A 65 -15.41 10.68 -12.63
C GLY A 65 -16.68 11.52 -12.55
N GLY A 66 -17.00 12.22 -13.63
CA GLY A 66 -18.21 13.01 -13.81
C GLY A 66 -18.89 12.72 -15.14
N GLU A 67 -20.16 13.07 -15.27
CA GLU A 67 -20.89 12.95 -16.53
C GLU A 67 -20.22 13.72 -17.66
N SER A 68 -19.61 14.88 -17.35
CA SER A 68 -18.91 15.73 -18.31
C SER A 68 -17.46 15.30 -18.58
N THR A 69 -16.97 14.22 -17.95
CA THR A 69 -15.63 13.70 -18.20
C THR A 69 -15.54 13.22 -19.66
N PRO A 70 -14.60 13.75 -20.48
CA PRO A 70 -14.49 13.37 -21.88
C PRO A 70 -13.95 11.95 -22.02
N GLU A 71 -14.41 11.27 -23.07
CA GLU A 71 -13.81 10.02 -23.54
C GLU A 71 -12.73 10.31 -24.58
N GLY A 72 -11.73 9.43 -24.68
CA GLY A 72 -10.64 9.54 -25.63
C GLY A 72 -9.29 9.23 -25.02
N THR A 73 -8.24 9.41 -25.84
CA THR A 73 -6.86 9.23 -25.42
C THR A 73 -6.14 10.56 -25.39
N PHE A 74 -5.53 10.87 -24.28
CA PHE A 74 -4.87 12.13 -23.98
C PHE A 74 -3.45 11.89 -23.47
N GLN A 75 -2.70 12.96 -23.28
CA GLN A 75 -1.41 12.92 -22.60
C GLN A 75 -1.41 13.97 -21.48
N THR A 76 -0.88 13.57 -20.31
CA THR A 76 -0.77 14.49 -19.18
C THR A 76 0.09 15.70 -19.54
N ILE A 77 -0.32 16.90 -19.08
CA ILE A 77 0.26 18.18 -19.54
C ILE A 77 1.06 18.85 -18.43
N GLU A 78 0.59 18.82 -17.21
CA GLU A 78 1.10 19.65 -16.12
C GLU A 78 0.77 19.05 -14.76
N LYS A 79 1.57 19.37 -13.72
CA LYS A 79 1.39 18.88 -12.36
C LYS A 79 1.41 20.03 -11.36
N TYR A 80 0.61 19.87 -10.30
CA TYR A 80 0.52 20.83 -9.20
C TYR A 80 0.46 20.08 -7.86
N ASP A 81 1.24 20.46 -6.90
CA ASP A 81 1.12 19.94 -5.52
C ASP A 81 -0.26 20.24 -4.95
N TRP A 82 -0.71 21.50 -5.07
CA TRP A 82 -2.07 21.94 -4.82
C TRP A 82 -2.62 22.71 -5.99
N ARG A 83 -3.87 22.47 -6.36
CA ARG A 83 -4.59 23.19 -7.42
C ARG A 83 -5.92 23.72 -6.92
N TYR A 84 -6.16 25.01 -7.13
CA TYR A 84 -7.48 25.61 -6.99
C TYR A 84 -8.41 25.10 -8.08
N LEU A 85 -9.59 24.62 -7.68
CA LEU A 85 -10.54 23.93 -8.53
C LEU A 85 -11.83 24.74 -8.64
N PHE A 86 -12.69 24.36 -9.59
CA PHE A 86 -14.02 24.91 -9.70
C PHE A 86 -14.84 24.59 -8.44
N GLY A 87 -15.62 25.56 -7.93
CA GLY A 87 -16.38 25.43 -6.69
C GLY A 87 -15.62 25.93 -5.45
N ASP A 88 -14.58 26.74 -5.65
CA ASP A 88 -13.80 27.39 -4.60
C ASP A 88 -13.16 26.40 -3.62
N VAL A 89 -12.66 25.28 -4.15
CA VAL A 89 -12.06 24.18 -3.39
C VAL A 89 -10.65 23.86 -3.93
N TRP A 90 -9.91 23.03 -3.18
CA TRP A 90 -8.54 22.69 -3.49
C TRP A 90 -8.33 21.17 -3.67
N GLY A 91 -7.52 20.77 -4.65
CA GLY A 91 -7.08 19.38 -4.81
C GLY A 91 -5.59 19.24 -4.63
N GLN A 92 -5.15 18.16 -3.96
CA GLN A 92 -3.75 17.81 -3.83
C GLN A 92 -3.31 16.92 -5.00
N TYR A 93 -2.00 16.96 -5.31
CA TYR A 93 -1.33 16.11 -6.29
C TYR A 93 -2.05 16.08 -7.64
N ALA A 94 -2.44 17.28 -8.09
CA ALA A 94 -3.20 17.41 -9.32
C ALA A 94 -2.31 17.19 -10.55
N THR A 95 -2.73 16.30 -11.44
CA THR A 95 -2.09 16.02 -12.73
C THR A 95 -3.09 16.32 -13.84
N ARG A 96 -2.80 17.31 -14.69
CA ARG A 96 -3.69 17.72 -15.78
C ARG A 96 -3.66 16.70 -16.91
N ILE A 97 -4.84 16.20 -17.27
CA ILE A 97 -5.04 15.26 -18.37
C ILE A 97 -5.22 16.01 -19.69
N THR A 98 -6.24 16.88 -19.74
CA THR A 98 -6.56 17.70 -20.91
C THR A 98 -7.46 18.86 -20.48
N GLY A 99 -7.39 20.03 -21.11
CA GLY A 99 -8.24 21.17 -20.81
C GLY A 99 -8.31 21.50 -19.32
N HIS A 100 -9.48 21.33 -18.71
CA HIS A 100 -9.73 21.54 -17.29
C HIS A 100 -9.83 20.24 -16.48
N TYR A 101 -9.64 19.09 -17.11
CA TYR A 101 -9.77 17.78 -16.51
C TYR A 101 -8.44 17.31 -15.92
N LEU A 102 -8.47 16.92 -14.64
CA LEU A 102 -7.30 16.53 -13.86
C LEU A 102 -7.56 15.24 -13.11
N PHE A 103 -6.51 14.47 -12.85
CA PHE A 103 -6.44 13.63 -11.66
C PHE A 103 -6.12 14.52 -10.48
N HIS A 104 -6.78 14.33 -9.35
CA HIS A 104 -6.46 14.99 -8.07
C HIS A 104 -7.10 14.25 -6.89
N SER A 105 -6.66 14.54 -5.67
CA SER A 105 -7.33 14.05 -4.46
C SER A 105 -8.80 14.47 -4.43
N VAL A 106 -9.61 13.84 -3.60
CA VAL A 106 -10.89 14.45 -3.21
C VAL A 106 -10.65 15.90 -2.76
N PRO A 107 -11.54 16.86 -3.07
CA PRO A 107 -11.32 18.27 -2.74
C PRO A 107 -11.27 18.57 -1.24
N TYR A 108 -10.68 19.72 -0.95
CA TYR A 108 -10.59 20.35 0.37
C TYR A 108 -11.24 21.73 0.32
N PHE A 109 -11.93 22.12 1.37
CA PHE A 109 -12.53 23.46 1.47
C PHE A 109 -11.47 24.57 1.42
N GLU A 110 -10.30 24.31 1.99
CA GLU A 110 -9.15 25.22 2.01
C GLU A 110 -7.88 24.50 1.54
N LYS A 111 -6.80 25.25 1.31
CA LYS A 111 -5.47 24.68 1.05
C LYS A 111 -4.86 24.14 2.33
N ASP A 112 -5.59 23.27 3.00
CA ASP A 112 -5.24 22.65 4.28
C ASP A 112 -5.70 21.19 4.30
N LYS A 113 -4.81 20.28 4.68
CA LYS A 113 -5.05 18.83 4.70
C LYS A 113 -6.10 18.39 5.71
N SER A 114 -6.47 19.25 6.65
CA SER A 114 -7.49 18.98 7.68
C SER A 114 -8.91 19.42 7.28
N THR A 115 -9.09 19.93 6.05
CA THR A 115 -10.36 20.50 5.59
C THR A 115 -10.98 19.71 4.43
N LEU A 116 -10.79 18.38 4.42
CA LEU A 116 -11.32 17.48 3.40
C LEU A 116 -12.84 17.57 3.28
N GLU A 117 -13.36 17.63 2.05
CA GLU A 117 -14.77 17.39 1.74
C GLU A 117 -15.12 15.91 1.96
N TYR A 118 -15.27 15.51 3.22
CA TYR A 118 -15.44 14.09 3.60
C TYR A 118 -16.72 13.45 3.03
N GLU A 119 -17.74 14.22 2.75
CA GLU A 119 -18.95 13.71 2.07
C GLU A 119 -18.65 13.33 0.62
N GLU A 120 -17.83 14.12 -0.08
CA GLU A 120 -17.34 13.82 -1.42
C GLU A 120 -16.36 12.64 -1.41
N TYR A 121 -15.54 12.53 -0.36
CA TYR A 121 -14.69 11.36 -0.16
C TYR A 121 -15.49 10.06 -0.05
N ASN A 122 -16.58 10.10 0.67
CA ASN A 122 -17.48 8.96 0.82
C ASN A 122 -18.22 8.57 -0.47
N LYS A 123 -18.18 9.40 -1.51
CA LYS A 123 -18.71 9.09 -2.85
C LYS A 123 -17.67 8.43 -3.78
N LEU A 124 -16.41 8.26 -3.36
CA LEU A 124 -15.44 7.53 -4.18
C LEU A 124 -15.98 6.17 -4.60
N GLY A 125 -15.81 5.84 -5.88
CA GLY A 125 -16.40 4.69 -6.55
C GLY A 125 -17.74 4.97 -7.23
N THR A 126 -18.20 6.21 -7.24
CA THR A 126 -19.42 6.63 -7.95
C THR A 126 -19.15 7.83 -8.85
N THR A 127 -19.98 8.04 -9.87
CA THR A 127 -19.96 9.24 -10.73
C THR A 127 -20.44 10.44 -9.92
N ALA A 128 -19.51 11.27 -9.42
CA ALA A 128 -19.81 12.34 -8.46
C ALA A 128 -19.03 13.63 -8.70
N SER A 129 -18.11 13.68 -9.66
CA SER A 129 -17.31 14.88 -9.95
C SER A 129 -17.99 15.78 -10.99
N MET A 130 -17.47 16.98 -11.12
CA MET A 130 -17.84 17.91 -12.21
C MET A 130 -17.01 17.66 -13.49
N GLY A 131 -16.31 16.50 -13.59
CA GLY A 131 -15.54 16.07 -14.75
C GLY A 131 -14.10 15.66 -14.47
N CYS A 132 -13.46 16.16 -13.39
CA CYS A 132 -12.15 15.68 -12.97
C CYS A 132 -12.23 14.24 -12.43
N ILE A 133 -11.11 13.55 -12.38
CA ILE A 133 -10.97 12.20 -11.80
C ILE A 133 -10.47 12.36 -10.37
N ARG A 134 -11.40 12.21 -9.41
CA ARG A 134 -11.11 12.28 -7.98
C ARG A 134 -10.58 10.96 -7.48
N LEU A 135 -9.57 11.00 -6.64
CA LEU A 135 -8.86 9.85 -6.07
C LEU A 135 -8.65 10.06 -4.56
N THR A 136 -8.22 9.02 -3.86
CA THR A 136 -7.62 9.22 -2.53
C THR A 136 -6.32 10.02 -2.65
N VAL A 137 -5.84 10.61 -1.56
CA VAL A 137 -4.53 11.29 -1.55
C VAL A 137 -3.41 10.34 -1.95
N LYS A 138 -3.40 9.10 -1.44
CA LYS A 138 -2.40 8.08 -1.77
C LYS A 138 -2.35 7.84 -3.27
N ASP A 139 -3.49 7.65 -3.90
CA ASP A 139 -3.58 7.26 -5.31
C ASP A 139 -3.28 8.45 -6.24
N ALA A 140 -3.78 9.64 -5.90
CA ALA A 140 -3.45 10.87 -6.61
C ALA A 140 -1.94 11.16 -6.54
N LYS A 141 -1.34 10.99 -5.35
CA LYS A 141 0.10 11.13 -5.14
C LYS A 141 0.89 10.11 -5.94
N TRP A 142 0.42 8.86 -5.99
CA TRP A 142 1.10 7.83 -6.78
C TRP A 142 1.16 8.20 -8.26
N ILE A 143 0.05 8.65 -8.88
CA ILE A 143 0.03 9.14 -10.27
C ILE A 143 0.96 10.36 -10.41
N TYR A 144 0.89 11.28 -9.47
CA TYR A 144 1.71 12.49 -9.47
C TYR A 144 3.21 12.16 -9.47
N ASP A 145 3.64 11.21 -8.64
CA ASP A 145 5.05 10.86 -8.50
C ASP A 145 5.57 9.99 -9.66
N ASN A 146 4.77 9.03 -10.14
CA ASN A 146 5.22 7.96 -11.02
C ASN A 146 4.85 8.15 -12.50
N CYS A 147 3.83 8.96 -12.82
CA CYS A 147 3.39 9.20 -14.18
C CYS A 147 3.91 10.58 -14.65
N PRO A 148 5.05 10.70 -15.35
CA PRO A 148 5.59 11.98 -15.80
C PRO A 148 4.65 12.68 -16.77
N VAL A 149 4.86 13.99 -16.97
CA VAL A 149 4.16 14.76 -18.02
C VAL A 149 4.39 14.08 -19.37
N GLY A 150 3.33 13.93 -20.17
CA GLY A 150 3.31 13.17 -21.41
C GLY A 150 2.85 11.71 -21.24
N THR A 151 2.54 11.27 -20.02
CA THR A 151 1.95 9.93 -19.80
C THR A 151 0.60 9.83 -20.51
N THR A 152 0.41 8.75 -21.27
CA THR A 152 -0.85 8.48 -21.98
C THR A 152 -1.96 8.13 -21.00
N VAL A 153 -3.12 8.74 -21.17
CA VAL A 153 -4.34 8.51 -20.41
C VAL A 153 -5.50 8.21 -21.36
N SER A 154 -6.08 7.02 -21.26
CA SER A 154 -7.29 6.65 -22.02
C SER A 154 -8.49 6.65 -21.09
N MET A 155 -9.50 7.47 -21.42
CA MET A 155 -10.76 7.55 -20.66
C MET A 155 -11.90 7.02 -21.51
N TYR A 156 -12.70 6.12 -20.94
CA TYR A 156 -13.79 5.45 -21.68
C TYR A 156 -14.97 5.10 -20.77
N ARG A 157 -16.13 4.89 -21.41
CA ARG A 157 -17.30 4.29 -20.79
C ARG A 157 -17.55 2.94 -21.44
N GLY A 158 -17.88 1.95 -20.65
CA GLY A 158 -18.17 0.61 -21.13
C GLY A 158 -18.23 -0.39 -19.98
N ASP A 159 -19.04 -1.41 -20.19
CA ASP A 159 -19.19 -2.53 -19.27
C ASP A 159 -18.05 -3.55 -19.55
N VAL A 160 -16.83 -3.16 -19.23
CA VAL A 160 -15.63 -3.97 -19.41
C VAL A 160 -15.11 -4.35 -18.03
N LYS A 161 -14.98 -5.66 -17.80
CA LYS A 161 -14.39 -6.15 -16.55
C LYS A 161 -12.93 -5.73 -16.46
N GLU A 162 -12.62 -4.92 -15.45
CA GLU A 162 -11.27 -4.48 -15.19
C GLU A 162 -10.36 -5.65 -14.80
N PRO A 163 -9.11 -5.69 -15.29
CA PRO A 163 -8.18 -6.78 -15.02
C PRO A 163 -7.74 -6.85 -13.55
N LEU A 164 -7.76 -5.71 -12.87
CA LEU A 164 -7.48 -5.61 -11.44
C LEU A 164 -8.64 -4.91 -10.74
N GLN A 165 -8.90 -5.33 -9.50
CA GLN A 165 -9.87 -4.66 -8.64
C GLN A 165 -9.15 -3.74 -7.65
N PRO A 166 -9.60 -2.49 -7.48
CA PRO A 166 -9.01 -1.57 -6.52
C PRO A 166 -9.29 -2.00 -5.08
N GLU A 167 -8.42 -1.60 -4.16
CA GLU A 167 -8.71 -1.72 -2.74
C GLU A 167 -9.96 -0.91 -2.38
N ALA A 168 -10.79 -1.47 -1.49
CA ALA A 168 -11.95 -0.75 -0.97
C ALA A 168 -11.50 0.46 -0.15
N VAL A 169 -12.10 1.61 -0.43
CA VAL A 169 -11.81 2.85 0.31
C VAL A 169 -12.54 2.84 1.65
N GLN A 170 -11.81 3.09 2.74
CA GLN A 170 -12.38 3.21 4.07
C GLN A 170 -13.29 4.43 4.14
N LYS A 171 -14.60 4.22 4.39
CA LYS A 171 -15.55 5.32 4.55
C LYS A 171 -15.28 6.12 5.84
N ILE A 172 -15.46 7.43 5.74
CA ILE A 172 -15.29 8.36 6.84
C ILE A 172 -16.60 8.47 7.62
N ASN A 173 -16.54 8.27 8.95
CA ASN A 173 -17.67 8.55 9.81
C ASN A 173 -17.85 10.06 9.94
N VAL A 174 -18.97 10.57 9.42
CA VAL A 174 -19.29 12.01 9.41
C VAL A 174 -19.41 12.62 10.82
N ASN A 175 -19.65 11.78 11.83
CA ASN A 175 -19.72 12.22 13.24
C ASN A 175 -18.35 12.25 13.93
N ASP A 176 -17.30 11.74 13.31
CA ASP A 176 -15.94 11.80 13.85
C ASP A 176 -15.31 13.17 13.54
N THR A 177 -15.57 14.15 14.40
CA THR A 177 -15.11 15.53 14.23
C THR A 177 -13.58 15.69 14.23
N VAL A 178 -12.84 14.70 14.72
CA VAL A 178 -11.36 14.71 14.76
C VAL A 178 -10.78 14.23 13.43
N LYS A 179 -11.36 13.17 12.85
CA LYS A 179 -10.81 12.49 11.68
C LYS A 179 -11.45 12.92 10.36
N ARG A 180 -12.72 13.34 10.37
CA ARG A 180 -13.50 13.53 9.14
C ARG A 180 -12.89 14.54 8.17
N GLY A 181 -12.16 15.54 8.67
CA GLY A 181 -11.52 16.55 7.85
C GLY A 181 -10.24 16.08 7.15
N TRP A 182 -9.81 14.84 7.36
CA TRP A 182 -8.57 14.30 6.78
C TRP A 182 -8.86 13.13 5.85
N ASP A 183 -8.12 13.07 4.73
CA ASP A 183 -8.08 11.86 3.92
C ASP A 183 -7.41 10.74 4.71
N PRO A 184 -8.07 9.57 4.91
CA PRO A 184 -7.48 8.45 5.65
C PRO A 184 -6.14 7.97 5.10
N THR A 185 -5.87 8.24 3.82
CA THR A 185 -4.67 7.77 3.11
C THR A 185 -3.54 8.82 3.05
N ASP A 186 -3.78 10.06 3.51
CA ASP A 186 -2.75 11.11 3.49
C ASP A 186 -1.58 10.71 4.41
N PRO A 187 -0.33 10.63 3.89
CA PRO A 187 0.85 10.22 4.64
C PRO A 187 1.34 11.23 5.68
N ASP A 188 0.70 12.37 5.84
CA ASP A 188 1.10 13.40 6.79
C ASP A 188 1.12 12.86 8.23
N ALA A 189 2.22 13.09 8.95
CA ALA A 189 2.37 12.63 10.33
C ALA A 189 1.33 13.23 11.29
N LYS A 190 0.72 14.38 10.94
CA LYS A 190 -0.36 15.01 11.72
C LYS A 190 -1.71 14.38 11.48
N ASN A 191 -1.83 13.53 10.44
CA ASN A 191 -3.09 12.89 10.09
C ASN A 191 -3.59 12.02 11.27
N PRO A 192 -4.77 12.32 11.86
CA PRO A 192 -5.29 11.56 12.99
C PRO A 192 -5.65 10.10 12.64
N TRP A 193 -5.80 9.78 11.35
CA TRP A 193 -6.01 8.41 10.89
C TRP A 193 -4.77 7.53 11.05
N ARG A 194 -3.57 8.13 11.10
CA ARG A 194 -2.29 7.44 11.28
C ARG A 194 -1.96 7.13 12.74
N LYS A 195 -2.82 7.56 13.67
CA LYS A 195 -2.65 7.27 15.11
C LYS A 195 -3.12 5.85 15.42
N GLY A 196 -2.29 4.89 15.10
CA GLY A 196 -2.50 3.50 15.47
C GLY A 196 -2.09 3.21 16.92
N LYS A 197 -2.45 2.02 17.40
CA LYS A 197 -2.14 1.52 18.75
C LYS A 197 -1.46 0.16 18.64
N LEU A 198 -0.40 -0.04 19.42
CA LEU A 198 0.11 -1.40 19.65
C LEU A 198 -0.90 -2.19 20.46
N ARG A 199 -1.18 -3.41 20.03
CA ARG A 199 -2.06 -4.36 20.68
C ARG A 199 -1.36 -5.70 20.80
N GLU A 200 -1.48 -6.33 21.92
CA GLU A 200 -1.09 -7.73 22.06
C GLU A 200 -2.18 -8.62 21.47
N MET A 201 -1.82 -9.46 20.51
CA MET A 201 -2.70 -10.46 19.92
C MET A 201 -2.17 -11.85 20.22
N GLN A 202 -3.05 -12.74 20.69
CA GLN A 202 -2.72 -14.15 20.89
C GLN A 202 -2.69 -14.86 19.56
N VAL A 203 -1.68 -15.69 19.37
CA VAL A 203 -1.53 -16.61 18.24
C VAL A 203 -2.11 -17.97 18.65
N GLN A 204 -3.05 -18.49 17.87
CA GLN A 204 -3.63 -19.81 18.05
C GLN A 204 -3.30 -20.70 16.83
N PRO A 205 -3.14 -22.00 16.98
CA PRO A 205 -3.54 -22.81 18.14
C PRO A 205 -2.67 -22.58 19.37
N SER A 206 -3.30 -22.80 20.54
CA SER A 206 -2.76 -22.45 21.86
C SER A 206 -1.46 -23.15 22.26
N TRP A 207 -1.06 -24.23 21.55
CA TRP A 207 0.25 -24.86 21.78
C TRP A 207 1.42 -23.93 21.45
N LEU A 208 1.15 -22.78 20.84
CA LEU A 208 2.12 -21.74 20.59
C LEU A 208 2.23 -20.72 21.74
N GLU A 209 1.20 -20.61 22.59
CA GLU A 209 1.08 -19.67 23.74
C GLU A 209 1.85 -18.36 23.55
N LYS A 210 1.82 -17.83 22.32
CA LYS A 210 2.58 -16.66 21.97
C LYS A 210 1.63 -15.48 21.76
N THR A 211 1.93 -14.36 22.38
CA THR A 211 1.39 -13.07 21.99
C THR A 211 2.39 -12.35 21.10
N ILE A 212 1.90 -11.67 20.10
CA ILE A 212 2.70 -10.80 19.25
C ILE A 212 2.16 -9.36 19.32
N PRO A 213 3.02 -8.35 19.36
CA PRO A 213 2.61 -6.97 19.22
C PRO A 213 2.19 -6.70 17.78
N VAL A 214 0.97 -6.24 17.61
CA VAL A 214 0.39 -5.86 16.32
C VAL A 214 0.05 -4.38 16.36
N TYR A 215 0.52 -3.62 15.39
CA TYR A 215 0.16 -2.22 15.26
C TYR A 215 -1.18 -2.10 14.54
N ASP A 216 -2.22 -1.70 15.26
CA ASP A 216 -3.59 -1.49 14.75
C ASP A 216 -3.78 -0.01 14.38
N GLU A 217 -3.79 0.25 13.09
CA GLU A 217 -4.11 1.56 12.53
C GLU A 217 -5.53 1.52 11.96
N ASN A 218 -6.52 1.87 12.78
CA ASN A 218 -7.94 1.93 12.40
C ASN A 218 -8.51 0.63 11.78
N GLY A 219 -8.10 -0.52 12.32
CA GLY A 219 -8.54 -1.84 11.84
C GLY A 219 -7.65 -2.41 10.74
N THR A 220 -6.64 -1.68 10.28
CA THR A 220 -5.55 -2.22 9.48
C THR A 220 -4.46 -2.68 10.42
N TYR A 221 -4.07 -3.94 10.31
CA TYR A 221 -3.11 -4.57 11.20
C TYR A 221 -1.75 -4.68 10.54
N TYR A 222 -0.70 -4.36 11.31
CA TYR A 222 0.69 -4.42 10.89
C TYR A 222 1.49 -5.24 11.91
N VAL A 223 2.41 -6.06 11.44
CA VAL A 223 3.33 -6.88 12.26
C VAL A 223 4.76 -6.42 12.05
N SER A 224 5.61 -6.55 13.08
CA SER A 224 7.04 -6.32 12.91
C SER A 224 7.64 -7.33 11.92
N ALA A 225 8.80 -7.01 11.31
CA ALA A 225 9.51 -7.93 10.43
C ALA A 225 9.68 -9.31 11.10
N LYS A 226 10.27 -9.32 12.29
CA LYS A 226 10.52 -10.54 13.07
C LYS A 226 9.26 -11.34 13.39
N ASP A 227 8.19 -10.68 13.85
CA ASP A 227 6.95 -11.38 14.21
C ASP A 227 6.22 -11.88 12.95
N GLY A 228 6.30 -11.15 11.83
CA GLY A 228 5.79 -11.57 10.54
C GLY A 228 6.52 -12.80 10.01
N GLU A 229 7.86 -12.77 9.99
CA GLU A 229 8.68 -13.90 9.57
C GLU A 229 8.40 -15.15 10.41
N ASP A 230 8.36 -15.02 11.76
CA ASP A 230 8.08 -16.14 12.66
C ASP A 230 6.66 -16.68 12.44
N LEU A 231 5.65 -15.82 12.30
CA LEU A 231 4.27 -16.20 12.07
C LEU A 231 4.12 -17.02 10.78
N PHE A 232 4.68 -16.55 9.67
CA PHE A 232 4.52 -17.17 8.38
C PHE A 232 5.50 -18.33 8.14
N SER A 233 6.65 -18.39 8.83
CA SER A 233 7.56 -19.54 8.77
C SER A 233 6.90 -20.83 9.24
N ARG A 234 5.95 -20.73 10.16
CA ARG A 234 5.16 -21.85 10.68
C ARG A 234 4.20 -22.43 9.64
N MET A 235 3.86 -21.64 8.62
CA MET A 235 3.06 -22.06 7.46
C MET A 235 3.96 -22.38 6.26
N GLY A 236 5.24 -22.65 6.51
CA GLY A 236 6.20 -23.04 5.48
C GLY A 236 6.67 -21.91 4.56
N ALA A 237 6.35 -20.66 4.87
CA ALA A 237 6.85 -19.52 4.09
C ALA A 237 8.24 -19.10 4.60
N LYS A 238 9.15 -18.81 3.67
CA LYS A 238 10.45 -18.21 3.98
C LYS A 238 10.41 -16.75 3.56
N LEU A 239 10.27 -15.86 4.52
CA LEU A 239 10.21 -14.43 4.30
C LEU A 239 11.48 -13.77 4.86
N GLU A 240 11.96 -12.76 4.17
CA GLU A 240 13.02 -11.88 4.64
C GLU A 240 12.49 -10.44 4.53
N LEU A 241 12.07 -9.90 5.67
CA LEU A 241 11.52 -8.55 5.75
C LEU A 241 12.59 -7.59 6.28
N PRO A 242 12.84 -6.45 5.61
CA PRO A 242 13.82 -5.48 6.09
C PRO A 242 13.48 -4.95 7.49
N GLU A 243 14.42 -5.04 8.43
CA GLU A 243 14.27 -4.47 9.78
C GLU A 243 14.63 -3.00 9.84
N ASP A 244 15.44 -2.51 8.88
CA ASP A 244 15.96 -1.16 8.86
C ASP A 244 14.98 -0.11 8.41
N ALA A 245 15.20 1.10 8.90
CA ALA A 245 14.35 2.26 8.71
C ALA A 245 13.99 2.53 7.25
N VAL A 246 12.77 2.25 6.90
CA VAL A 246 12.18 2.65 5.64
C VAL A 246 11.70 4.10 5.78
N LYS A 247 12.15 4.99 4.90
CA LYS A 247 11.75 6.40 4.91
C LYS A 247 10.37 6.63 4.27
N ALA A 248 9.74 5.56 3.77
CA ALA A 248 8.47 5.59 3.05
C ALA A 248 7.41 4.72 3.73
N ASP A 249 6.16 4.90 3.36
CA ASP A 249 5.04 4.07 3.82
C ASP A 249 4.91 2.74 3.04
N GLU A 250 5.76 2.54 2.06
CA GLU A 250 5.83 1.34 1.20
C GLU A 250 7.29 0.96 0.99
N VAL A 251 7.54 -0.33 0.90
CA VAL A 251 8.86 -0.89 0.59
C VAL A 251 8.73 -2.02 -0.41
N THR A 252 9.65 -2.08 -1.36
CA THR A 252 9.78 -3.19 -2.28
C THR A 252 10.63 -4.30 -1.67
N VAL A 253 10.09 -5.51 -1.63
CA VAL A 253 10.78 -6.71 -1.14
C VAL A 253 10.83 -7.75 -2.25
N PHE A 254 11.98 -8.38 -2.44
CA PHE A 254 12.16 -9.48 -3.41
C PHE A 254 12.13 -10.81 -2.66
N SER A 255 11.27 -11.73 -3.08
CA SER A 255 11.19 -13.08 -2.54
C SER A 255 10.95 -14.07 -3.66
N GLU A 256 11.72 -15.15 -3.70
CA GLU A 256 11.63 -16.22 -4.69
C GLU A 256 11.57 -15.75 -6.15
N GLY A 257 12.33 -14.67 -6.46
CA GLY A 257 12.39 -14.07 -7.80
C GLY A 257 11.20 -13.21 -8.20
N LYS A 258 10.28 -12.97 -7.27
CA LYS A 258 9.14 -12.04 -7.44
C LYS A 258 9.36 -10.76 -6.64
N GLU A 259 8.83 -9.67 -7.15
CA GLU A 259 8.81 -8.36 -6.50
C GLU A 259 7.47 -8.14 -5.79
N TYR A 260 7.53 -7.71 -4.53
CA TYR A 260 6.36 -7.39 -3.71
C TYR A 260 6.47 -5.98 -3.18
N LEU A 261 5.40 -5.20 -3.32
CA LEU A 261 5.26 -3.88 -2.71
C LEU A 261 4.47 -4.03 -1.40
N LEU A 262 5.16 -3.82 -0.27
CA LEU A 262 4.55 -3.96 1.05
C LEU A 262 4.31 -2.58 1.66
N ASN A 263 3.08 -2.35 2.14
CA ASN A 263 2.79 -1.18 2.96
C ASN A 263 3.41 -1.36 4.35
N CYS A 264 4.03 -0.32 4.87
CA CYS A 264 4.67 -0.35 6.19
C CYS A 264 4.40 0.91 7.01
N ARG A 265 4.71 0.83 8.31
CA ARG A 265 4.65 1.92 9.27
C ARG A 265 5.87 1.87 10.17
N MET A 266 6.44 3.03 10.46
CA MET A 266 7.48 3.17 11.46
C MET A 266 6.85 3.55 12.80
N LYS A 267 7.09 2.77 13.85
CA LYS A 267 6.65 3.06 15.21
C LYS A 267 7.77 2.78 16.20
N ASP A 268 8.19 3.82 16.93
CA ASP A 268 9.23 3.75 17.95
C ASP A 268 10.53 3.05 17.47
N GLY A 269 10.95 3.34 16.23
CA GLY A 269 12.15 2.77 15.60
C GLY A 269 11.97 1.38 15.01
N THR A 270 10.79 0.77 15.11
CA THR A 270 10.46 -0.54 14.54
C THR A 270 9.61 -0.38 13.29
N VAL A 271 9.94 -1.13 12.24
CA VAL A 271 9.14 -1.23 11.01
C VAL A 271 8.06 -2.28 11.20
N TYR A 272 6.82 -1.90 10.94
CA TYR A 272 5.65 -2.78 10.94
C TYR A 272 5.10 -2.90 9.52
N TYR A 273 4.94 -4.10 9.02
CA TYR A 273 4.43 -4.42 7.69
C TYR A 273 2.95 -4.74 7.74
N LYS A 274 2.18 -4.25 6.76
CA LYS A 274 0.75 -4.55 6.65
C LYS A 274 0.55 -6.07 6.56
N LEU A 275 -0.16 -6.63 7.54
CA LEU A 275 -0.31 -8.06 7.69
C LEU A 275 -0.86 -8.75 6.44
N ARG A 276 -1.80 -8.10 5.73
CA ARG A 276 -2.38 -8.61 4.50
C ARG A 276 -1.36 -8.71 3.36
N ASP A 277 -0.45 -7.75 3.26
CA ASP A 277 0.57 -7.74 2.21
C ASP A 277 1.61 -8.84 2.47
N VAL A 278 1.99 -9.03 3.75
CA VAL A 278 2.87 -10.14 4.17
C VAL A 278 2.19 -11.49 3.95
N ALA A 279 0.88 -11.59 4.22
CA ALA A 279 0.09 -12.80 3.96
C ALA A 279 0.07 -13.14 2.47
N ALA A 280 -0.12 -12.15 1.61
CA ALA A 280 -0.07 -12.32 0.16
C ALA A 280 1.32 -12.77 -0.33
N MET A 281 2.40 -12.18 0.20
CA MET A 281 3.78 -12.58 -0.09
C MET A 281 4.06 -14.02 0.35
N ALA A 282 3.46 -14.47 1.47
CA ALA A 282 3.55 -15.83 1.99
C ALA A 282 2.66 -16.83 1.24
N GLU A 283 1.90 -16.38 0.24
CA GLU A 283 0.91 -17.19 -0.50
C GLU A 283 -0.13 -17.84 0.45
N THR A 284 -0.61 -17.04 1.42
CA THR A 284 -1.62 -17.45 2.41
C THR A 284 -2.92 -16.69 2.21
N GLU A 285 -4.04 -17.30 2.59
CA GLU A 285 -5.35 -16.65 2.64
C GLU A 285 -5.54 -15.96 4.01
N MET A 286 -6.13 -14.76 4.02
CA MET A 286 -6.40 -14.03 5.25
C MET A 286 -7.87 -13.61 5.34
N VAL A 287 -8.56 -14.09 6.37
CA VAL A 287 -9.99 -13.84 6.60
C VAL A 287 -10.20 -13.10 7.93
N TRP A 288 -10.89 -11.97 7.88
CA TRP A 288 -11.32 -11.25 9.07
C TRP A 288 -12.68 -11.74 9.56
N LYS A 289 -12.73 -12.30 10.77
CA LYS A 289 -13.97 -12.72 11.47
C LYS A 289 -14.48 -11.58 12.35
N LYS A 290 -15.33 -10.73 11.77
CA LYS A 290 -15.80 -9.50 12.41
C LYS A 290 -16.43 -9.72 13.80
N GLU A 291 -17.28 -10.73 13.92
CA GLU A 291 -18.01 -11.02 15.17
C GLU A 291 -17.08 -11.46 16.30
N LEU A 292 -16.07 -12.25 15.98
CA LEU A 292 -15.08 -12.76 16.96
C LEU A 292 -13.91 -11.79 17.15
N LYS A 293 -13.75 -10.80 16.26
CA LYS A 293 -12.59 -9.89 16.20
C LYS A 293 -11.27 -10.67 16.06
N GLU A 294 -11.29 -11.68 15.20
CA GLU A 294 -10.18 -12.59 14.93
C GLU A 294 -9.75 -12.48 13.45
N ILE A 295 -8.50 -12.82 13.20
CA ILE A 295 -7.94 -12.94 11.86
C ILE A 295 -7.49 -14.39 11.71
N ASP A 296 -8.07 -15.10 10.76
CA ASP A 296 -7.53 -16.39 10.32
C ASP A 296 -6.56 -16.17 9.16
N ILE A 297 -5.43 -16.84 9.24
CA ILE A 297 -4.42 -16.91 8.19
C ILE A 297 -4.23 -18.40 7.89
N SER A 298 -4.46 -18.82 6.64
CA SER A 298 -4.46 -20.23 6.26
C SER A 298 -3.64 -20.51 5.01
N LYS A 299 -3.02 -21.69 4.97
CA LYS A 299 -2.30 -22.23 3.82
C LYS A 299 -2.53 -23.75 3.77
N GLY A 300 -3.29 -24.19 2.76
CA GLY A 300 -3.74 -25.59 2.71
C GLY A 300 -4.64 -25.95 3.91
N GLU A 301 -4.26 -26.96 4.67
CA GLU A 301 -4.99 -27.41 5.89
C GLU A 301 -4.55 -26.66 7.16
N GLU A 302 -3.45 -25.93 7.10
CA GLU A 302 -2.93 -25.19 8.24
C GLU A 302 -3.63 -23.85 8.41
N THR A 303 -4.03 -23.52 9.63
CA THR A 303 -4.63 -22.23 9.97
C THR A 303 -4.05 -21.70 11.28
N VAL A 304 -3.66 -20.43 11.25
CA VAL A 304 -3.27 -19.68 12.45
C VAL A 304 -4.29 -18.57 12.66
N THR A 305 -4.80 -18.46 13.89
CA THR A 305 -5.76 -17.42 14.26
C THR A 305 -5.08 -16.40 15.17
N LEU A 306 -5.19 -15.14 14.82
CA LEU A 306 -4.84 -14.01 15.67
C LEU A 306 -6.10 -13.50 16.36
N SER A 307 -6.16 -13.57 17.68
CA SER A 307 -7.25 -13.06 18.50
C SER A 307 -6.76 -11.97 19.44
N ARG A 308 -7.65 -11.07 19.86
CA ARG A 308 -7.29 -10.12 20.92
C ARG A 308 -6.99 -10.87 22.19
N ALA A 309 -5.81 -10.61 22.78
CA ALA A 309 -5.50 -11.10 24.12
C ALA A 309 -6.61 -10.62 25.07
N LEU A 310 -7.28 -11.56 25.72
CA LEU A 310 -8.22 -11.23 26.78
C LEU A 310 -7.41 -10.52 27.87
N GLN A 311 -7.69 -9.24 28.09
CA GLN A 311 -7.26 -8.64 29.35
C GLN A 311 -7.94 -9.43 30.45
N VAL A 312 -7.18 -10.30 31.13
CA VAL A 312 -7.61 -10.86 32.40
C VAL A 312 -7.72 -9.65 33.33
N LYS A 313 -8.93 -9.11 33.47
CA LYS A 313 -9.22 -8.23 34.59
C LYS A 313 -8.79 -9.01 35.80
N GLU A 314 -7.87 -8.46 36.55
CA GLU A 314 -7.45 -9.02 37.84
C GLU A 314 -8.65 -9.67 38.54
N ALA A 315 -8.53 -10.96 38.82
CA ALA A 315 -9.55 -11.66 39.54
C ALA A 315 -9.78 -10.86 40.83
N VAL A 316 -10.93 -10.25 40.95
CA VAL A 316 -11.38 -9.64 42.18
C VAL A 316 -11.24 -10.77 43.21
N SER A 317 -10.29 -10.64 44.10
CA SER A 317 -10.13 -11.56 45.23
C SER A 317 -11.43 -11.49 46.01
N LEU A 318 -12.28 -12.49 45.80
CA LEU A 318 -13.43 -12.69 46.66
C LEU A 318 -12.87 -12.90 48.08
N PRO A 319 -13.29 -12.13 49.07
CA PRO A 319 -12.83 -12.35 50.44
C PRO A 319 -13.29 -13.72 50.83
N VAL A 320 -12.33 -14.61 51.16
CA VAL A 320 -12.57 -15.88 51.80
C VAL A 320 -13.14 -15.61 53.17
N LYS A 321 -14.45 -15.56 53.26
CA LYS A 321 -15.24 -15.64 54.49
C LYS A 321 -16.26 -16.75 54.34
N ILE A 322 -15.84 -17.99 54.31
CA ILE A 322 -16.68 -19.16 54.66
C ILE A 322 -15.72 -20.24 55.11
N ALA A 323 -15.29 -20.19 56.36
CA ALA A 323 -14.75 -21.36 57.07
C ALA A 323 -14.97 -21.20 58.58
N SER A 324 -16.23 -21.12 59.00
CA SER A 324 -16.57 -21.32 60.43
C SER A 324 -18.06 -21.56 60.60
N LEU A 325 -18.59 -22.55 59.89
CA LEU A 325 -19.98 -22.96 60.13
C LEU A 325 -20.19 -24.44 59.78
N PHE A 326 -19.33 -25.34 60.31
CA PHE A 326 -19.63 -26.77 60.47
C PHE A 326 -18.58 -27.38 61.37
N LEU A 327 -18.70 -27.10 62.66
CA LEU A 327 -18.25 -27.94 63.81
C LEU A 327 -18.99 -27.43 65.05
N GLY A 328 -20.14 -28.04 65.29
CA GLY A 328 -20.97 -27.93 66.42
C GLY A 328 -22.01 -29.01 66.35
#